data_9de76f601694bee4f44bfac5b5c0fc4c
#
_entry.id   9de76f601694bee4f44bfac5b5c0fc4c
#
_cell.length_a   1.000
_cell.length_b   1.000
_cell.length_c   1.000
_cell.angle_alpha   90.00
_cell.angle_beta   90.00
_cell.angle_gamma   90.00
#
_symmetry.space_group_name_H-M   'P 1'
#
loop_
_entity.id
_entity.type
_entity.pdbx_description
1 polymer ?
#
loop_
_entity_poly.entity_id
_entity_poly.type
_entity_poly.pdbx_seq_one_letter_code
_entity_poly.pdbx_strand_id
1 'polypeptide(L)'
;FVRWQERLGYVEAFDEPVIWVHAVSVGETIAAAPLVKALLRRNPDIPILMTAMTPTGSARARALFGDRVHYAFSPYDTPGAVRRFVGRVRPRALVIMETELWPNMIALSRQREVPIFLINARLSSRSARGYERVASLVRPLLRSISWIAAQAEEDAGRFLRIGATPESVSVTGSIKFDVEVSDEVRAESSGLRAALGADRPVWIAASTHDGEDRQILEAHQQILEHFPNALLMIVPRHPERFDDVARLIDAMGLSLVRRSQSGSDGGGKVGSEVYLGDTMGELLMLYGASDVAFVGGSLIERGGHNPLEPAAWGIPVVSGPHIFNFETIYDRLDSGQGLFITDSAESLAQCVVHLFSDKSSAQKAGHNALAVVNANRGALEKVVDGIVKRV
;
A
#
# COMPACT_ATOMS: atom_id res chain seq x y z
N PHE A 1 -19.12 16.49 -13.27
CA PHE A 1 -19.78 15.27 -12.71
C PHE A 1 -19.85 14.17 -13.78
N VAL A 2 -18.69 13.68 -14.21
CA VAL A 2 -18.61 12.57 -15.18
C VAL A 2 -19.09 11.28 -14.49
N ARG A 3 -19.95 10.50 -15.17
CA ARG A 3 -20.45 9.17 -14.74
C ARG A 3 -21.28 9.17 -13.44
N TRP A 4 -21.93 10.28 -13.07
CA TRP A 4 -22.73 10.35 -11.82
C TRP A 4 -23.92 9.38 -11.80
N GLN A 5 -24.43 8.99 -12.97
CA GLN A 5 -25.54 8.04 -13.12
C GLN A 5 -25.22 6.66 -12.54
N GLU A 6 -23.95 6.25 -12.54
CA GLU A 6 -23.50 5.00 -11.95
C GLU A 6 -23.78 4.94 -10.45
N ARG A 7 -23.69 6.10 -9.75
CA ARG A 7 -24.03 6.20 -8.33
C ARG A 7 -25.52 5.97 -8.04
N LEU A 8 -26.35 6.10 -9.03
CA LEU A 8 -27.77 5.73 -8.97
C LEU A 8 -28.03 4.30 -9.44
N GLY A 9 -26.97 3.54 -9.73
CA GLY A 9 -27.03 2.17 -10.19
C GLY A 9 -27.21 1.98 -11.70
N TYR A 10 -27.11 3.04 -12.48
CA TYR A 10 -27.15 2.99 -13.94
C TYR A 10 -25.75 2.74 -14.50
N VAL A 11 -25.31 1.50 -14.44
CA VAL A 11 -24.08 1.01 -15.04
C VAL A 11 -24.39 0.19 -16.30
N GLU A 12 -23.40 -0.07 -17.11
CA GLU A 12 -23.52 -1.03 -18.21
C GLU A 12 -23.90 -2.40 -17.67
N ALA A 13 -24.74 -3.12 -18.39
CA ALA A 13 -25.12 -4.47 -18.01
C ALA A 13 -24.05 -5.46 -18.43
N PHE A 14 -23.79 -6.43 -17.59
CA PHE A 14 -22.82 -7.49 -17.87
C PHE A 14 -23.57 -8.73 -18.39
N ASP A 15 -23.06 -9.31 -19.48
CA ASP A 15 -23.59 -10.56 -20.03
C ASP A 15 -23.23 -11.75 -19.14
N GLU A 16 -22.01 -11.72 -18.56
CA GLU A 16 -21.51 -12.76 -17.67
C GLU A 16 -21.42 -12.28 -16.22
N PRO A 17 -21.61 -13.19 -15.23
CA PRO A 17 -21.47 -12.86 -13.83
C PRO A 17 -20.03 -12.45 -13.47
N VAL A 18 -19.87 -11.32 -12.76
CA VAL A 18 -18.57 -10.74 -12.42
C VAL A 18 -18.20 -10.98 -10.95
N ILE A 19 -16.91 -10.96 -10.62
CA ILE A 19 -16.45 -10.74 -9.24
C ILE A 19 -16.45 -9.24 -9.01
N TRP A 20 -17.31 -8.77 -8.11
CA TRP A 20 -17.40 -7.36 -7.74
C TRP A 20 -16.47 -7.06 -6.57
N VAL A 21 -15.40 -6.30 -6.81
CA VAL A 21 -14.46 -5.83 -5.78
C VAL A 21 -14.78 -4.39 -5.42
N HIS A 22 -15.16 -4.16 -4.17
CA HIS A 22 -15.50 -2.84 -3.64
C HIS A 22 -14.37 -2.30 -2.77
N ALA A 23 -13.75 -1.20 -3.25
CA ALA A 23 -12.69 -0.48 -2.56
C ALA A 23 -13.00 1.02 -2.60
N VAL A 24 -13.33 1.61 -1.46
CA VAL A 24 -13.89 2.97 -1.36
C VAL A 24 -12.88 4.05 -1.71
N SER A 25 -11.65 3.91 -1.20
CA SER A 25 -10.60 4.92 -1.24
C SER A 25 -9.42 4.51 -2.14
N VAL A 26 -8.51 5.47 -2.38
CA VAL A 26 -7.21 5.20 -3.04
C VAL A 26 -6.40 4.16 -2.26
N GLY A 27 -6.38 4.26 -0.92
CA GLY A 27 -5.65 3.34 -0.06
C GLY A 27 -6.15 1.90 -0.18
N GLU A 28 -7.47 1.70 -0.14
CA GLU A 28 -8.08 0.39 -0.32
C GLU A 28 -7.90 -0.15 -1.74
N THR A 29 -7.94 0.72 -2.76
CA THR A 29 -7.66 0.33 -4.16
C THR A 29 -6.23 -0.22 -4.29
N ILE A 30 -5.26 0.42 -3.67
CA ILE A 30 -3.87 -0.06 -3.63
C ILE A 30 -3.78 -1.38 -2.84
N ALA A 31 -4.43 -1.46 -1.68
CA ALA A 31 -4.46 -2.68 -0.87
C ALA A 31 -5.14 -3.86 -1.59
N ALA A 32 -6.14 -3.60 -2.42
CA ALA A 32 -6.81 -4.61 -3.23
C ALA A 32 -5.98 -5.08 -4.43
N ALA A 33 -4.96 -4.33 -4.85
CA ALA A 33 -4.24 -4.63 -6.09
C ALA A 33 -3.60 -6.02 -6.13
N PRO A 34 -2.93 -6.52 -5.09
CA PRO A 34 -2.40 -7.88 -5.07
C PRO A 34 -3.51 -8.94 -5.23
N LEU A 35 -4.64 -8.75 -4.53
CA LEU A 35 -5.80 -9.63 -4.61
C LEU A 35 -6.37 -9.69 -6.03
N VAL A 36 -6.62 -8.54 -6.64
CA VAL A 36 -7.18 -8.46 -8.00
C VAL A 36 -6.24 -9.12 -9.01
N LYS A 37 -4.92 -8.85 -8.93
CA LYS A 37 -3.92 -9.51 -9.77
C LYS A 37 -3.91 -11.03 -9.60
N ALA A 38 -4.03 -11.51 -8.37
CA ALA A 38 -4.08 -12.95 -8.09
C ALA A 38 -5.36 -13.60 -8.60
N LEU A 39 -6.51 -12.96 -8.46
CA LEU A 39 -7.79 -13.43 -9.00
C LEU A 39 -7.77 -13.50 -10.54
N LEU A 40 -7.22 -12.49 -11.22
CA LEU A 40 -7.05 -12.47 -12.67
C LEU A 40 -6.14 -13.62 -13.17
N ARG A 41 -5.09 -13.97 -12.41
CA ARG A 41 -4.22 -15.11 -12.76
C ARG A 41 -4.90 -16.45 -12.52
N ARG A 42 -5.66 -16.56 -11.43
CA ARG A 42 -6.29 -17.83 -11.01
C ARG A 42 -7.54 -18.17 -11.83
N ASN A 43 -8.30 -17.15 -12.23
CA ASN A 43 -9.56 -17.26 -12.96
C ASN A 43 -9.62 -16.22 -14.09
N PRO A 44 -8.84 -16.40 -15.17
CA PRO A 44 -8.73 -15.40 -16.23
C PRO A 44 -10.05 -15.17 -16.99
N ASP A 45 -10.94 -16.16 -16.99
CA ASP A 45 -12.23 -16.12 -17.69
C ASP A 45 -13.34 -15.41 -16.89
N ILE A 46 -13.10 -15.10 -15.60
CA ILE A 46 -14.12 -14.43 -14.80
C ILE A 46 -13.83 -12.91 -14.79
N PRO A 47 -14.72 -12.09 -15.37
CA PRO A 47 -14.54 -10.65 -15.37
C PRO A 47 -14.59 -10.09 -13.95
N ILE A 48 -13.73 -9.11 -13.67
CA ILE A 48 -13.69 -8.39 -12.41
C ILE A 48 -14.23 -6.99 -12.61
N LEU A 49 -15.15 -6.55 -11.76
CA LEU A 49 -15.60 -5.18 -11.67
C LEU A 49 -15.04 -4.54 -10.40
N MET A 50 -14.28 -3.47 -10.54
CA MET A 50 -13.85 -2.65 -9.40
C MET A 50 -14.74 -1.44 -9.24
N THR A 51 -15.18 -1.17 -8.01
CA THR A 51 -15.93 0.04 -7.68
C THR A 51 -15.18 0.89 -6.65
N ALA A 52 -15.22 2.21 -6.84
CA ALA A 52 -14.67 3.19 -5.92
C ALA A 52 -15.69 4.31 -5.65
N MET A 53 -15.59 4.95 -4.47
CA MET A 53 -16.42 6.11 -4.14
C MET A 53 -15.85 7.43 -4.64
N THR A 54 -14.52 7.50 -4.83
CA THR A 54 -13.84 8.75 -5.21
C THR A 54 -13.32 8.71 -6.65
N PRO A 55 -13.31 9.85 -7.37
CA PRO A 55 -12.70 9.93 -8.68
C PRO A 55 -11.22 9.53 -8.67
N THR A 56 -10.48 9.90 -7.63
CA THR A 56 -9.07 9.55 -7.45
C THR A 56 -8.87 8.04 -7.25
N GLY A 57 -9.75 7.38 -6.48
CA GLY A 57 -9.75 5.91 -6.34
C GLY A 57 -10.00 5.21 -7.67
N SER A 58 -10.99 5.68 -8.44
CA SER A 58 -11.28 5.15 -9.79
C SER A 58 -10.12 5.35 -10.76
N ALA A 59 -9.50 6.54 -10.76
CA ALA A 59 -8.32 6.82 -11.57
C ALA A 59 -7.13 5.93 -11.19
N ARG A 60 -6.93 5.69 -9.88
CA ARG A 60 -5.88 4.81 -9.39
C ARG A 60 -6.09 3.36 -9.83
N ALA A 61 -7.33 2.86 -9.77
CA ALA A 61 -7.66 1.51 -10.25
C ALA A 61 -7.33 1.37 -11.74
N ARG A 62 -7.72 2.35 -12.56
CA ARG A 62 -7.39 2.37 -14.00
C ARG A 62 -5.89 2.38 -14.27
N ALA A 63 -5.13 3.16 -13.52
CA ALA A 63 -3.66 3.20 -13.63
C ALA A 63 -3.00 1.86 -13.26
N LEU A 64 -3.59 1.08 -12.33
CA LEU A 64 -3.05 -0.20 -11.89
C LEU A 64 -3.40 -1.38 -12.82
N PHE A 65 -4.56 -1.36 -13.47
CA PHE A 65 -5.06 -2.53 -14.18
C PHE A 65 -5.35 -2.31 -15.67
N GLY A 66 -5.39 -1.05 -16.15
CA GLY A 66 -5.74 -0.75 -17.56
C GLY A 66 -7.09 -1.38 -17.92
N ASP A 67 -7.15 -2.06 -19.05
CA ASP A 67 -8.38 -2.70 -19.56
C ASP A 67 -8.60 -4.13 -19.04
N ARG A 68 -7.80 -4.57 -18.08
CA ARG A 68 -7.91 -5.95 -17.53
C ARG A 68 -9.07 -6.13 -16.56
N VAL A 69 -9.69 -5.06 -16.09
CA VAL A 69 -10.87 -5.07 -15.23
C VAL A 69 -11.85 -3.98 -15.64
N HIS A 70 -13.11 -4.15 -15.26
CA HIS A 70 -14.14 -3.15 -15.45
C HIS A 70 -14.17 -2.18 -14.26
N TYR A 71 -14.67 -0.97 -14.49
CA TYR A 71 -14.71 0.11 -13.49
C TYR A 71 -16.07 0.78 -13.43
N ALA A 72 -16.60 0.96 -12.22
CA ALA A 72 -17.75 1.79 -11.99
C ALA A 72 -17.59 2.61 -10.70
N PHE A 73 -18.31 3.70 -10.58
CA PHE A 73 -18.52 4.28 -9.25
C PHE A 73 -19.50 3.41 -8.45
N SER A 74 -19.19 3.25 -7.16
CA SER A 74 -20.11 2.55 -6.25
C SER A 74 -21.47 3.23 -6.24
N PRO A 75 -22.57 2.47 -6.27
CA PRO A 75 -23.90 3.04 -6.07
C PRO A 75 -23.99 3.65 -4.68
N TYR A 76 -24.77 4.74 -4.54
CA TYR A 76 -25.17 5.18 -3.21
C TYR A 76 -25.94 4.06 -2.51
N ASP A 77 -25.71 3.89 -1.22
CA ASP A 77 -26.30 2.80 -0.44
C ASP A 77 -27.79 3.03 -0.16
N THR A 78 -28.55 3.25 -1.21
CA THR A 78 -30.01 3.35 -1.19
C THR A 78 -30.63 2.10 -1.85
N PRO A 79 -31.79 1.62 -1.37
CA PRO A 79 -32.40 0.38 -1.91
C PRO A 79 -32.58 0.39 -3.42
N GLY A 80 -32.98 1.53 -3.99
CA GLY A 80 -33.22 1.69 -5.43
C GLY A 80 -31.93 1.65 -6.26
N ALA A 81 -30.89 2.36 -5.83
CA ALA A 81 -29.62 2.41 -6.55
C ALA A 81 -28.91 1.05 -6.50
N VAL A 82 -28.83 0.45 -5.31
CA VAL A 82 -28.18 -0.86 -5.15
C VAL A 82 -28.92 -1.96 -5.91
N ARG A 83 -30.28 -1.97 -5.86
CA ARG A 83 -31.08 -2.98 -6.59
C ARG A 83 -30.83 -2.91 -8.10
N ARG A 84 -30.78 -1.69 -8.67
CA ARG A 84 -30.46 -1.49 -10.10
C ARG A 84 -29.04 -1.95 -10.41
N PHE A 85 -28.08 -1.55 -9.59
CA PHE A 85 -26.67 -1.88 -9.75
C PHE A 85 -26.48 -3.39 -9.76
N VAL A 86 -26.90 -4.09 -8.71
CA VAL A 86 -26.77 -5.55 -8.59
C VAL A 86 -27.52 -6.28 -9.71
N GLY A 87 -28.65 -5.73 -10.16
CA GLY A 87 -29.42 -6.28 -11.28
C GLY A 87 -28.70 -6.22 -12.63
N ARG A 88 -27.92 -5.16 -12.86
CA ARG A 88 -27.15 -4.96 -14.10
C ARG A 88 -25.80 -5.65 -14.06
N VAL A 89 -25.12 -5.59 -12.92
CA VAL A 89 -23.77 -6.17 -12.72
C VAL A 89 -23.83 -7.69 -12.61
N ARG A 90 -24.91 -8.26 -12.05
CA ARG A 90 -25.07 -9.71 -11.83
C ARG A 90 -23.85 -10.33 -11.14
N PRO A 91 -23.46 -9.81 -9.93
CA PRO A 91 -22.24 -10.26 -9.30
C PRO A 91 -22.32 -11.75 -8.95
N ARG A 92 -21.27 -12.49 -9.25
CA ARG A 92 -21.05 -13.86 -8.81
C ARG A 92 -20.56 -13.91 -7.38
N ALA A 93 -19.82 -12.87 -6.97
CA ALA A 93 -19.37 -12.62 -5.61
C ALA A 93 -19.21 -11.12 -5.36
N LEU A 94 -19.41 -10.68 -4.12
CA LEU A 94 -19.07 -9.33 -3.65
C LEU A 94 -17.90 -9.44 -2.68
N VAL A 95 -16.79 -8.82 -3.04
CA VAL A 95 -15.57 -8.72 -2.22
C VAL A 95 -15.45 -7.29 -1.71
N ILE A 96 -15.60 -7.10 -0.42
CA ILE A 96 -15.53 -5.79 0.26
C ILE A 96 -14.17 -5.69 0.94
N MET A 97 -13.46 -4.60 0.68
CA MET A 97 -12.16 -4.33 1.32
C MET A 97 -12.33 -3.69 2.69
N GLU A 98 -11.49 -4.12 3.64
CA GLU A 98 -11.40 -3.59 5.00
C GLU A 98 -12.74 -3.63 5.78
N THR A 99 -13.34 -2.48 6.14
CA THR A 99 -14.54 -2.47 7.05
C THR A 99 -15.68 -1.65 6.45
N GLU A 100 -15.96 -1.81 5.18
CA GLU A 100 -17.02 -1.10 4.48
C GLU A 100 -18.38 -1.83 4.60
N LEU A 101 -19.02 -1.70 5.76
CA LEU A 101 -20.32 -2.34 6.05
C LEU A 101 -21.49 -1.49 5.54
N TRP A 102 -21.81 -1.59 4.26
CA TRP A 102 -22.88 -0.87 3.59
C TRP A 102 -24.18 -1.68 3.65
N PRO A 103 -25.21 -1.24 4.44
CA PRO A 103 -26.37 -2.07 4.77
C PRO A 103 -27.16 -2.54 3.56
N ASN A 104 -27.49 -1.65 2.63
CA ASN A 104 -28.30 -2.03 1.47
C ASN A 104 -27.48 -2.87 0.46
N MET A 105 -26.20 -2.55 0.29
CA MET A 105 -25.29 -3.33 -0.54
C MET A 105 -25.22 -4.79 -0.07
N ILE A 106 -25.02 -5.00 1.23
CA ILE A 106 -24.96 -6.33 1.83
C ILE A 106 -26.32 -7.03 1.74
N ALA A 107 -27.41 -6.36 2.19
CA ALA A 107 -28.72 -6.99 2.24
C ALA A 107 -29.25 -7.38 0.85
N LEU A 108 -29.11 -6.49 -0.15
CA LEU A 108 -29.64 -6.75 -1.49
C LEU A 108 -28.77 -7.72 -2.29
N SER A 109 -27.46 -7.78 -2.04
CA SER A 109 -26.60 -8.83 -2.58
C SER A 109 -26.97 -10.19 -1.99
N ARG A 110 -27.18 -10.26 -0.67
CA ARG A 110 -27.62 -11.49 0.00
C ARG A 110 -28.99 -11.98 -0.49
N GLN A 111 -29.97 -11.08 -0.72
CA GLN A 111 -31.27 -11.44 -1.28
C GLN A 111 -31.20 -12.08 -2.67
N ARG A 112 -30.10 -11.87 -3.39
CA ARG A 112 -29.79 -12.49 -4.69
C ARG A 112 -28.83 -13.66 -4.58
N GLU A 113 -28.65 -14.17 -3.37
CA GLU A 113 -27.77 -15.31 -3.06
C GLU A 113 -26.29 -15.08 -3.44
N VAL A 114 -25.89 -13.83 -3.63
CA VAL A 114 -24.50 -13.47 -3.92
C VAL A 114 -23.66 -13.69 -2.66
N PRO A 115 -22.62 -14.52 -2.69
CA PRO A 115 -21.69 -14.66 -1.55
C PRO A 115 -20.94 -13.35 -1.32
N ILE A 116 -20.83 -12.95 -0.05
CA ILE A 116 -20.23 -11.69 0.37
C ILE A 116 -18.99 -11.99 1.20
N PHE A 117 -17.87 -11.41 0.81
CA PHE A 117 -16.58 -11.59 1.47
C PHE A 117 -16.07 -10.23 1.98
N LEU A 118 -15.78 -10.14 3.26
CA LEU A 118 -15.12 -9.00 3.88
C LEU A 118 -13.64 -9.36 4.03
N ILE A 119 -12.79 -8.74 3.22
CA ILE A 119 -11.40 -9.13 3.07
C ILE A 119 -10.47 -8.08 3.66
N ASN A 120 -9.34 -8.53 4.21
CA ASN A 120 -8.41 -7.67 4.94
C ASN A 120 -9.14 -6.91 6.06
N ALA A 121 -10.08 -7.61 6.72
CA ALA A 121 -11.03 -7.01 7.64
C ALA A 121 -10.33 -6.52 8.92
N ARG A 122 -10.52 -5.25 9.23
CA ARG A 122 -9.96 -4.58 10.40
C ARG A 122 -11.07 -3.83 11.13
N LEU A 123 -11.12 -3.97 12.45
CA LEU A 123 -12.14 -3.29 13.24
C LEU A 123 -11.52 -2.69 14.50
N SER A 124 -11.41 -1.36 14.56
CA SER A 124 -10.87 -0.69 15.74
C SER A 124 -11.79 -0.89 16.96
N SER A 125 -11.21 -0.84 18.16
CA SER A 125 -11.98 -0.90 19.41
C SER A 125 -13.04 0.22 19.52
N ARG A 126 -12.75 1.41 18.96
CA ARG A 126 -13.70 2.53 18.90
C ARG A 126 -14.88 2.22 17.99
N SER A 127 -14.62 1.70 16.79
CA SER A 127 -15.65 1.33 15.83
C SER A 127 -16.50 0.17 16.35
N ALA A 128 -15.88 -0.85 16.98
CA ALA A 128 -16.59 -1.97 17.59
C ALA A 128 -17.61 -1.49 18.63
N ARG A 129 -17.21 -0.60 19.55
CA ARG A 129 -18.13 0.02 20.54
C ARG A 129 -19.24 0.84 19.87
N GLY A 130 -18.96 1.47 18.72
CA GLY A 130 -19.99 2.17 17.93
C GLY A 130 -21.02 1.19 17.38
N TYR A 131 -20.59 0.10 16.79
CA TYR A 131 -21.47 -0.96 16.25
C TYR A 131 -22.25 -1.71 17.34
N GLU A 132 -21.70 -1.91 18.51
CA GLU A 132 -22.38 -2.50 19.66
C GLU A 132 -23.65 -1.70 20.06
N ARG A 133 -23.59 -0.36 19.97
CA ARG A 133 -24.74 0.51 20.29
C ARG A 133 -25.92 0.34 19.32
N VAL A 134 -25.66 -0.11 18.11
CA VAL A 134 -26.64 -0.36 17.05
C VAL A 134 -26.67 -1.84 16.64
N ALA A 135 -26.39 -2.73 17.59
CA ALA A 135 -26.22 -4.16 17.36
C ALA A 135 -27.42 -4.83 16.68
N SER A 136 -28.65 -4.36 16.95
CA SER A 136 -29.88 -4.85 16.28
C SER A 136 -29.86 -4.66 14.76
N LEU A 137 -29.16 -3.64 14.26
CA LEU A 137 -29.01 -3.38 12.83
C LEU A 137 -27.77 -4.08 12.25
N VAL A 138 -26.68 -4.15 13.02
CA VAL A 138 -25.40 -4.67 12.54
C VAL A 138 -25.35 -6.20 12.53
N ARG A 139 -25.93 -6.87 13.53
CA ARG A 139 -25.94 -8.35 13.61
C ARG A 139 -26.51 -9.05 12.38
N PRO A 140 -27.70 -8.65 11.87
CA PRO A 140 -28.25 -9.26 10.66
C PRO A 140 -27.33 -9.07 9.44
N LEU A 141 -26.66 -7.91 9.32
CA LEU A 141 -25.72 -7.63 8.22
C LEU A 141 -24.51 -8.54 8.30
N LEU A 142 -23.86 -8.65 9.48
CA LEU A 142 -22.70 -9.51 9.67
C LEU A 142 -23.03 -10.99 9.41
N ARG A 143 -24.21 -11.45 9.81
CA ARG A 143 -24.69 -12.81 9.52
C ARG A 143 -24.98 -13.06 8.04
N SER A 144 -25.12 -12.00 7.25
CA SER A 144 -25.28 -12.08 5.80
C SER A 144 -23.94 -12.21 5.06
N ILE A 145 -22.82 -11.93 5.75
CA ILE A 145 -21.48 -12.05 5.17
C ILE A 145 -21.07 -13.52 5.21
N SER A 146 -20.70 -14.06 4.05
CA SER A 146 -20.34 -15.46 3.90
C SER A 146 -18.96 -15.77 4.50
N TRP A 147 -18.05 -14.79 4.51
CA TRP A 147 -16.74 -14.94 5.09
C TRP A 147 -16.10 -13.59 5.44
N ILE A 148 -15.52 -13.51 6.63
CA ILE A 148 -14.76 -12.38 7.15
C ILE A 148 -13.31 -12.84 7.36
N ALA A 149 -12.42 -12.38 6.50
CA ALA A 149 -10.98 -12.62 6.59
C ALA A 149 -10.33 -11.51 7.41
N ALA A 150 -10.20 -11.71 8.70
CA ALA A 150 -9.68 -10.73 9.64
C ALA A 150 -8.15 -10.62 9.59
N GLN A 151 -7.61 -9.41 9.81
CA GLN A 151 -6.17 -9.19 9.80
C GLN A 151 -5.47 -9.75 11.06
N ALA A 152 -6.16 -9.77 12.20
CA ALA A 152 -5.61 -10.21 13.48
C ALA A 152 -6.69 -10.88 14.35
N GLU A 153 -6.26 -11.61 15.38
CA GLU A 153 -7.16 -12.24 16.36
C GLU A 153 -8.04 -11.23 17.09
N GLU A 154 -7.49 -10.04 17.38
CA GLU A 154 -8.26 -8.96 18.01
C GLU A 154 -9.39 -8.45 17.12
N ASP A 155 -9.14 -8.36 15.81
CA ASP A 155 -10.16 -7.96 14.82
C ASP A 155 -11.24 -9.04 14.74
N ALA A 156 -10.85 -10.31 14.61
CA ALA A 156 -11.76 -11.44 14.62
C ALA A 156 -12.64 -11.45 15.88
N GLY A 157 -12.03 -11.31 17.05
CA GLY A 157 -12.75 -11.24 18.33
C GLY A 157 -13.75 -10.07 18.39
N ARG A 158 -13.41 -8.92 17.78
CA ARG A 158 -14.33 -7.77 17.70
C ARG A 158 -15.51 -8.05 16.76
N PHE A 159 -15.29 -8.69 15.60
CA PHE A 159 -16.38 -9.08 14.69
C PHE A 159 -17.33 -10.08 15.35
N LEU A 160 -16.81 -11.07 16.04
CA LEU A 160 -17.61 -12.05 16.80
C LEU A 160 -18.46 -11.35 17.87
N ARG A 161 -17.87 -10.43 18.62
CA ARG A 161 -18.54 -9.68 19.69
C ARG A 161 -19.70 -8.82 19.16
N ILE A 162 -19.58 -8.20 18.00
CA ILE A 162 -20.64 -7.41 17.39
C ILE A 162 -21.66 -8.25 16.60
N GLY A 163 -21.47 -9.59 16.51
CA GLY A 163 -22.51 -10.52 16.07
C GLY A 163 -22.25 -11.30 14.78
N ALA A 164 -21.00 -11.34 14.30
CA ALA A 164 -20.61 -12.30 13.26
C ALA A 164 -20.68 -13.73 13.79
N THR A 165 -20.89 -14.70 12.92
CA THR A 165 -20.89 -16.12 13.32
C THR A 165 -19.47 -16.69 13.34
N PRO A 166 -19.13 -17.58 14.29
CA PRO A 166 -17.79 -18.16 14.37
C PRO A 166 -17.33 -18.82 13.06
N GLU A 167 -18.26 -19.47 12.38
CA GLU A 167 -18.00 -20.21 11.14
C GLU A 167 -17.68 -19.27 9.96
N SER A 168 -18.12 -18.00 10.05
CA SER A 168 -17.87 -17.01 9.01
C SER A 168 -16.57 -16.22 9.23
N VAL A 169 -15.93 -16.33 10.39
CA VAL A 169 -14.73 -15.52 10.71
C VAL A 169 -13.49 -16.40 10.74
N SER A 170 -12.44 -15.94 10.07
CA SER A 170 -11.11 -16.55 10.21
C SER A 170 -10.01 -15.49 10.16
N VAL A 171 -8.90 -15.75 10.83
CA VAL A 171 -7.72 -14.88 10.79
C VAL A 171 -6.84 -15.31 9.64
N THR A 172 -6.69 -14.43 8.66
CA THR A 172 -5.85 -14.67 7.47
C THR A 172 -4.53 -13.92 7.54
N GLY A 173 -4.45 -12.86 8.33
CA GLY A 173 -3.39 -11.88 8.28
C GLY A 173 -3.75 -10.69 7.37
N SER A 174 -2.84 -9.72 7.28
CA SER A 174 -3.02 -8.56 6.39
C SER A 174 -2.32 -8.80 5.05
N ILE A 175 -3.08 -8.69 3.95
CA ILE A 175 -2.55 -8.81 2.58
C ILE A 175 -1.51 -7.73 2.23
N LYS A 176 -1.38 -6.70 3.05
CA LYS A 176 -0.36 -5.65 2.88
C LYS A 176 1.06 -6.20 3.07
N PHE A 177 1.24 -7.27 3.86
CA PHE A 177 2.54 -7.90 4.08
C PHE A 177 3.01 -8.79 2.92
N ASP A 178 2.12 -9.13 2.00
CA ASP A 178 2.46 -9.93 0.82
C ASP A 178 3.12 -9.08 -0.29
N VAL A 179 4.16 -8.34 0.09
CA VAL A 179 5.03 -7.62 -0.84
C VAL A 179 5.91 -8.63 -1.55
N GLU A 180 5.71 -8.76 -2.85
CA GLU A 180 6.51 -9.63 -3.71
C GLU A 180 7.60 -8.82 -4.42
N VAL A 181 8.84 -9.23 -4.24
CA VAL A 181 9.99 -8.73 -5.01
C VAL A 181 10.32 -9.79 -6.05
N SER A 182 9.88 -9.58 -7.29
CA SER A 182 10.10 -10.53 -8.39
C SER A 182 11.58 -10.62 -8.79
N ASP A 183 11.95 -11.68 -9.50
CA ASP A 183 13.32 -11.86 -9.99
C ASP A 183 13.72 -10.77 -10.99
N GLU A 184 12.77 -10.27 -11.79
CA GLU A 184 12.97 -9.15 -12.71
C GLU A 184 13.35 -7.88 -11.93
N VAL A 185 12.57 -7.54 -10.89
CA VAL A 185 12.84 -6.37 -10.03
C VAL A 185 14.19 -6.51 -9.32
N ARG A 186 14.56 -7.73 -8.90
CA ARG A 186 15.88 -7.99 -8.32
C ARG A 186 17.02 -7.77 -9.32
N ALA A 187 16.86 -8.24 -10.55
CA ALA A 187 17.83 -8.06 -11.61
C ALA A 187 18.00 -6.57 -11.98
N GLU A 188 16.90 -5.85 -12.15
CA GLU A 188 16.90 -4.41 -12.45
C GLU A 188 17.57 -3.60 -11.31
N SER A 189 17.23 -3.93 -10.06
CA SER A 189 17.84 -3.30 -8.88
C SER A 189 19.34 -3.54 -8.79
N SER A 190 19.78 -4.77 -9.06
CA SER A 190 21.20 -5.13 -9.08
C SER A 190 21.96 -4.41 -10.18
N GLY A 191 21.35 -4.26 -11.35
CA GLY A 191 21.89 -3.50 -12.47
C GLY A 191 22.06 -2.01 -12.11
N LEU A 192 21.04 -1.41 -11.51
CA LEU A 192 21.10 -0.03 -11.02
C LEU A 192 22.18 0.13 -9.95
N ARG A 193 22.24 -0.78 -8.98
CA ARG A 193 23.28 -0.73 -7.92
C ARG A 193 24.69 -0.76 -8.49
N ALA A 194 24.94 -1.62 -9.48
CA ALA A 194 26.23 -1.71 -10.15
C ALA A 194 26.58 -0.38 -10.87
N ALA A 195 25.61 0.23 -11.53
CA ALA A 195 25.78 1.50 -12.22
C ALA A 195 26.01 2.70 -11.27
N LEU A 196 25.43 2.68 -10.07
CA LEU A 196 25.63 3.70 -9.04
C LEU A 196 26.95 3.52 -8.26
N GLY A 197 27.55 2.33 -8.33
CA GLY A 197 28.76 1.94 -7.61
C GLY A 197 28.46 0.92 -6.51
N ALA A 198 29.02 -0.29 -6.66
CA ALA A 198 28.71 -1.41 -5.76
C ALA A 198 29.04 -1.12 -4.29
N ASP A 199 30.14 -0.43 -4.03
CA ASP A 199 30.63 -0.11 -2.68
C ASP A 199 30.23 1.28 -2.19
N ARG A 200 29.52 2.04 -2.99
CA ARG A 200 29.09 3.39 -2.66
C ARG A 200 28.00 3.35 -1.61
N PRO A 201 28.07 4.13 -0.49
CA PRO A 201 26.96 4.25 0.43
C PRO A 201 25.75 4.92 -0.26
N VAL A 202 24.61 4.23 -0.28
CA VAL A 202 23.37 4.71 -0.91
C VAL A 202 22.23 4.65 0.08
N TRP A 203 21.56 5.77 0.31
CA TRP A 203 20.29 5.77 1.03
C TRP A 203 19.17 6.37 0.19
N ILE A 204 17.95 5.95 0.45
CA ILE A 204 16.78 6.43 -0.26
C ILE A 204 15.83 7.15 0.68
N ALA A 205 15.34 8.32 0.26
CA ALA A 205 14.23 9.02 0.86
C ALA A 205 13.02 8.88 -0.08
N ALA A 206 12.10 7.98 0.29
CA ALA A 206 11.04 7.54 -0.59
C ALA A 206 9.69 8.16 -0.25
N SER A 207 8.91 8.51 -1.27
CA SER A 207 7.57 9.07 -1.14
C SER A 207 7.54 10.37 -0.32
N THR A 208 8.47 11.27 -0.59
CA THR A 208 8.61 12.53 0.13
C THR A 208 7.51 13.53 -0.24
N HIS A 209 7.22 14.43 0.69
CA HIS A 209 6.24 15.50 0.52
C HIS A 209 6.87 16.88 0.69
N ASP A 210 6.09 17.90 0.30
CA ASP A 210 6.46 19.29 0.58
C ASP A 210 6.64 19.52 2.09
N GLY A 211 7.74 20.18 2.45
CA GLY A 211 8.18 20.39 3.84
C GLY A 211 9.16 19.32 4.36
N GLU A 212 9.28 18.15 3.72
CA GLU A 212 10.28 17.14 4.09
C GLU A 212 11.56 17.24 3.27
N ASP A 213 11.44 17.55 1.97
CA ASP A 213 12.59 17.46 1.04
C ASP A 213 13.76 18.32 1.49
N ARG A 214 13.51 19.51 2.02
CA ARG A 214 14.57 20.39 2.56
C ARG A 214 15.28 19.72 3.74
N GLN A 215 14.56 19.18 4.71
CA GLN A 215 15.13 18.50 5.87
C GLN A 215 15.96 17.28 5.46
N ILE A 216 15.49 16.54 4.45
CA ILE A 216 16.18 15.38 3.89
C ILE A 216 17.49 15.80 3.22
N LEU A 217 17.48 16.88 2.45
CA LEU A 217 18.67 17.40 1.79
C LEU A 217 19.67 18.00 2.81
N GLU A 218 19.20 18.68 3.84
CA GLU A 218 20.02 19.14 4.96
C GLU A 218 20.68 17.98 5.71
N ALA A 219 19.94 16.89 5.94
CA ALA A 219 20.49 15.67 6.50
C ALA A 219 21.56 15.07 5.57
N HIS A 220 21.31 15.08 4.26
CA HIS A 220 22.28 14.55 3.30
C HIS A 220 23.57 15.36 3.24
N GLN A 221 23.53 16.69 3.35
CA GLN A 221 24.71 17.52 3.46
C GLN A 221 25.57 17.14 4.69
N GLN A 222 24.92 16.90 5.84
CA GLN A 222 25.64 16.41 7.04
C GLN A 222 26.22 15.00 6.84
N ILE A 223 25.52 14.11 6.14
CA ILE A 223 26.04 12.77 5.80
C ILE A 223 27.28 12.86 4.92
N LEU A 224 27.31 13.79 3.96
CA LEU A 224 28.45 14.01 3.08
C LEU A 224 29.70 14.48 3.82
N GLU A 225 29.60 15.11 4.98
CA GLU A 225 30.74 15.44 5.83
C GLU A 225 31.47 14.18 6.33
N HIS A 226 30.74 13.08 6.53
CA HIS A 226 31.29 11.79 7.01
C HIS A 226 31.55 10.81 5.87
N PHE A 227 30.73 10.84 4.84
CA PHE A 227 30.76 9.98 3.66
C PHE A 227 30.70 10.82 2.38
N PRO A 228 31.82 11.42 1.93
CA PRO A 228 31.85 12.35 0.79
C PRO A 228 31.37 11.75 -0.54
N ASN A 229 31.34 10.42 -0.65
CA ASN A 229 30.86 9.70 -1.83
C ASN A 229 29.45 9.13 -1.65
N ALA A 230 28.75 9.43 -0.56
CA ALA A 230 27.38 8.95 -0.36
C ALA A 230 26.45 9.45 -1.46
N LEU A 231 25.41 8.66 -1.75
CA LEU A 231 24.33 9.01 -2.67
C LEU A 231 23.00 9.05 -1.92
N LEU A 232 22.27 10.12 -2.11
CA LEU A 232 20.84 10.18 -1.76
C LEU A 232 20.01 9.88 -3.01
N MET A 233 19.17 8.85 -2.96
CA MET A 233 18.05 8.72 -3.88
C MET A 233 16.83 9.40 -3.26
N ILE A 234 16.31 10.48 -3.86
CA ILE A 234 15.09 11.15 -3.40
C ILE A 234 13.96 10.90 -4.38
N VAL A 235 12.82 10.41 -3.88
CA VAL A 235 11.67 10.01 -4.70
C VAL A 235 10.42 10.71 -4.18
N PRO A 236 10.03 11.86 -4.77
CA PRO A 236 8.83 12.58 -4.39
C PRO A 236 7.56 11.76 -4.66
N ARG A 237 6.57 11.88 -3.77
CA ARG A 237 5.30 11.12 -3.85
C ARG A 237 4.45 11.48 -5.05
N HIS A 238 4.53 12.72 -5.50
CA HIS A 238 3.68 13.31 -6.53
C HIS A 238 4.51 13.80 -7.72
N PRO A 239 4.19 13.36 -8.96
CA PRO A 239 4.95 13.73 -10.15
C PRO A 239 5.05 15.24 -10.40
N GLU A 240 4.01 16.00 -10.06
CA GLU A 240 3.98 17.46 -10.17
C GLU A 240 5.06 18.18 -9.35
N ARG A 241 5.70 17.46 -8.41
CA ARG A 241 6.75 18.02 -7.57
C ARG A 241 8.18 17.73 -8.05
N PHE A 242 8.34 16.90 -9.06
CA PHE A 242 9.68 16.49 -9.52
C PHE A 242 10.57 17.68 -9.88
N ASP A 243 10.04 18.66 -10.61
CA ASP A 243 10.80 19.83 -10.99
C ASP A 243 11.06 20.80 -9.82
N ASP A 244 10.13 20.89 -8.87
CA ASP A 244 10.33 21.70 -7.66
C ASP A 244 11.44 21.13 -6.78
N VAL A 245 11.48 19.82 -6.61
CA VAL A 245 12.53 19.14 -5.85
C VAL A 245 13.87 19.25 -6.58
N ALA A 246 13.91 19.13 -7.91
CA ALA A 246 15.13 19.33 -8.67
C ALA A 246 15.70 20.75 -8.46
N ARG A 247 14.84 21.79 -8.52
CA ARG A 247 15.26 23.18 -8.25
C ARG A 247 15.74 23.39 -6.81
N LEU A 248 15.13 22.70 -5.85
CA LEU A 248 15.58 22.75 -4.46
C LEU A 248 16.97 22.14 -4.28
N ILE A 249 17.24 21.00 -4.93
CA ILE A 249 18.57 20.36 -4.89
C ILE A 249 19.63 21.29 -5.46
N ASP A 250 19.38 21.88 -6.65
CA ASP A 250 20.30 22.84 -7.27
C ASP A 250 20.52 24.09 -6.38
N ALA A 251 19.45 24.61 -5.78
CA ALA A 251 19.52 25.78 -4.88
C ALA A 251 20.33 25.51 -3.59
N MET A 252 20.42 24.25 -3.17
CA MET A 252 21.25 23.82 -2.03
C MET A 252 22.69 23.49 -2.45
N GLY A 253 23.05 23.63 -3.71
CA GLY A 253 24.39 23.42 -4.23
C GLY A 253 24.79 21.96 -4.38
N LEU A 254 23.82 21.03 -4.39
CA LEU A 254 24.06 19.60 -4.54
C LEU A 254 24.00 19.20 -6.02
N SER A 255 24.90 18.33 -6.43
CA SER A 255 24.94 17.80 -7.79
C SER A 255 23.84 16.77 -8.04
N LEU A 256 23.05 16.97 -9.09
CA LEU A 256 21.82 16.21 -9.38
C LEU A 256 21.97 15.35 -10.64
N VAL A 257 21.45 14.12 -10.58
CA VAL A 257 21.07 13.30 -11.73
C VAL A 257 19.59 12.92 -11.64
N ARG A 258 18.88 13.01 -12.75
CA ARG A 258 17.46 12.61 -12.86
C ARG A 258 17.36 11.20 -13.46
N ARG A 259 16.50 10.36 -12.88
CA ARG A 259 16.20 9.02 -13.40
C ARG A 259 15.68 9.07 -14.84
N SER A 260 14.77 9.99 -15.13
CA SER A 260 14.18 10.18 -16.47
C SER A 260 15.20 10.53 -17.56
N GLN A 261 16.36 11.06 -17.19
CA GLN A 261 17.45 11.46 -18.11
C GLN A 261 18.61 10.47 -18.11
N SER A 262 18.59 9.48 -17.22
CA SER A 262 19.57 8.41 -17.19
C SER A 262 19.25 7.42 -18.31
N GLY A 263 20.25 6.95 -19.06
CA GLY A 263 20.07 5.93 -20.10
C GLY A 263 19.51 4.62 -19.53
N SER A 264 19.31 3.63 -20.41
CA SER A 264 18.81 2.29 -20.04
C SER A 264 19.59 1.63 -18.91
N ASP A 265 20.85 2.01 -18.71
CA ASP A 265 21.74 1.48 -17.68
C ASP A 265 21.52 2.13 -16.31
N GLY A 266 20.65 3.15 -16.20
CA GLY A 266 20.31 3.83 -14.95
C GLY A 266 21.46 4.63 -14.33
N GLY A 267 22.65 4.57 -14.92
CA GLY A 267 23.87 5.19 -14.40
C GLY A 267 23.80 6.72 -14.48
N GLY A 268 23.71 7.34 -13.31
CA GLY A 268 23.99 8.77 -13.19
C GLY A 268 25.48 9.05 -13.46
N LYS A 269 25.81 10.31 -13.72
CA LYS A 269 27.24 10.71 -13.77
C LYS A 269 27.91 10.24 -12.49
N VAL A 270 28.98 9.45 -12.62
CA VAL A 270 29.83 9.08 -11.49
C VAL A 270 30.21 10.36 -10.75
N GLY A 271 29.83 10.48 -9.48
CA GLY A 271 30.12 11.65 -8.65
C GLY A 271 28.93 12.56 -8.30
N SER A 272 27.72 12.31 -8.82
CA SER A 272 26.53 13.07 -8.38
C SER A 272 26.17 12.72 -6.92
N GLU A 273 25.75 13.73 -6.14
CA GLU A 273 25.39 13.56 -4.72
C GLU A 273 23.95 13.13 -4.55
N VAL A 274 23.07 13.55 -5.46
CA VAL A 274 21.63 13.26 -5.41
C VAL A 274 21.16 12.63 -6.72
N TYR A 275 20.38 11.56 -6.58
CA TYR A 275 19.64 10.89 -7.65
C TYR A 275 18.16 11.11 -7.46
N LEU A 276 17.52 11.88 -8.34
CA LEU A 276 16.10 12.14 -8.28
C LEU A 276 15.33 11.03 -9.02
N GLY A 277 14.55 10.26 -8.28
CA GLY A 277 13.63 9.27 -8.85
C GLY A 277 12.37 9.95 -9.37
N ASP A 278 12.44 10.53 -10.56
CA ASP A 278 11.36 11.26 -11.22
C ASP A 278 10.61 10.40 -12.26
N THR A 279 10.47 9.12 -11.95
CA THR A 279 9.69 8.15 -12.73
C THR A 279 8.66 7.46 -11.84
N MET A 280 7.60 6.93 -12.47
CA MET A 280 6.53 6.27 -11.73
C MET A 280 6.63 4.74 -11.83
N GLY A 281 6.38 4.07 -10.70
CA GLY A 281 6.29 2.60 -10.66
C GLY A 281 7.61 1.87 -10.38
N GLU A 282 8.72 2.57 -10.23
CA GLU A 282 10.06 1.99 -10.04
C GLU A 282 10.52 1.96 -8.56
N LEU A 283 9.69 2.42 -7.61
CA LEU A 283 10.11 2.60 -6.22
C LEU A 283 10.63 1.29 -5.59
N LEU A 284 9.96 0.18 -5.85
CA LEU A 284 10.39 -1.11 -5.30
C LEU A 284 11.79 -1.51 -5.79
N MET A 285 12.11 -1.24 -7.05
CA MET A 285 13.44 -1.47 -7.62
C MET A 285 14.49 -0.52 -6.99
N LEU A 286 14.14 0.76 -6.78
CA LEU A 286 15.04 1.75 -6.17
C LEU A 286 15.40 1.39 -4.72
N TYR A 287 14.46 0.84 -3.94
CA TYR A 287 14.76 0.33 -2.59
C TYR A 287 15.86 -0.73 -2.59
N GLY A 288 15.81 -1.67 -3.53
CA GLY A 288 16.81 -2.75 -3.58
C GLY A 288 18.21 -2.27 -3.97
N ALA A 289 18.35 -1.10 -4.60
CA ALA A 289 19.62 -0.48 -4.90
C ALA A 289 20.19 0.36 -3.73
N SER A 290 19.48 0.42 -2.58
CA SER A 290 19.85 1.23 -1.42
C SER A 290 20.32 0.39 -0.23
N ASP A 291 21.12 0.99 0.65
CA ASP A 291 21.59 0.38 1.89
C ASP A 291 20.71 0.74 3.10
N VAL A 292 20.03 1.90 3.06
CA VAL A 292 19.14 2.43 4.11
C VAL A 292 17.94 3.10 3.44
N ALA A 293 16.75 2.89 3.98
CA ALA A 293 15.53 3.50 3.47
C ALA A 293 14.84 4.40 4.50
N PHE A 294 14.70 5.68 4.17
CA PHE A 294 13.78 6.59 4.85
C PHE A 294 12.43 6.61 4.14
N VAL A 295 11.34 6.41 4.89
CA VAL A 295 9.97 6.42 4.39
C VAL A 295 9.30 7.75 4.72
N GLY A 296 9.02 8.53 3.68
CA GLY A 296 8.51 9.89 3.78
C GLY A 296 7.02 9.99 4.15
N GLY A 297 6.52 11.24 4.19
CA GLY A 297 5.21 11.59 4.77
C GLY A 297 5.21 11.47 6.29
N SER A 298 6.38 11.36 6.89
CA SER A 298 6.56 11.00 8.30
C SER A 298 7.27 12.03 9.15
N LEU A 299 8.10 12.93 8.58
CA LEU A 299 8.63 14.11 9.28
C LEU A 299 7.61 15.24 9.39
N ILE A 300 6.55 15.16 8.62
CA ILE A 300 5.42 16.09 8.64
C ILE A 300 4.12 15.30 8.90
N GLU A 301 3.07 15.98 9.32
CA GLU A 301 1.78 15.36 9.69
C GLU A 301 0.99 14.82 8.47
N ARG A 302 1.61 13.91 7.69
CA ARG A 302 0.98 13.19 6.57
C ARG A 302 0.67 11.73 6.88
N GLY A 303 1.20 11.20 8.00
CA GLY A 303 0.87 9.87 8.51
C GLY A 303 1.73 8.73 7.99
N GLY A 304 2.83 9.04 7.32
CA GLY A 304 3.78 8.07 6.79
C GLY A 304 3.27 7.27 5.59
N HIS A 305 4.20 6.71 4.84
CA HIS A 305 3.93 5.79 3.73
C HIS A 305 4.24 4.34 4.10
N ASN A 306 4.10 3.43 3.14
CA ASN A 306 4.25 1.99 3.35
C ASN A 306 5.69 1.58 3.65
N PRO A 307 6.03 1.10 4.86
CA PRO A 307 7.38 0.68 5.21
C PRO A 307 7.68 -0.78 4.82
N LEU A 308 6.69 -1.52 4.31
CA LEU A 308 6.85 -2.94 3.98
C LEU A 308 7.67 -3.17 2.71
N GLU A 309 7.70 -2.20 1.79
CA GLU A 309 8.48 -2.30 0.57
C GLU A 309 9.99 -2.35 0.87
N PRO A 310 10.59 -1.40 1.61
CA PRO A 310 11.99 -1.50 2.01
C PRO A 310 12.25 -2.67 2.97
N ALA A 311 11.31 -2.98 3.89
CA ALA A 311 11.43 -4.13 4.78
C ALA A 311 11.51 -5.47 4.01
N ALA A 312 10.81 -5.59 2.89
CA ALA A 312 10.84 -6.79 2.03
C ALA A 312 12.19 -6.99 1.33
N TRP A 313 12.98 -5.93 1.17
CA TRP A 313 14.36 -6.00 0.70
C TRP A 313 15.37 -6.36 1.80
N GLY A 314 14.96 -6.33 3.05
CA GLY A 314 15.86 -6.58 4.18
C GLY A 314 16.85 -5.44 4.42
N ILE A 315 16.48 -4.21 4.14
CA ILE A 315 17.25 -3.00 4.46
C ILE A 315 16.65 -2.29 5.68
N PRO A 316 17.47 -1.58 6.48
CA PRO A 316 16.98 -0.81 7.63
C PRO A 316 15.93 0.20 7.21
N VAL A 317 14.84 0.28 7.97
CA VAL A 317 13.76 1.25 7.76
C VAL A 317 13.91 2.41 8.73
N VAL A 318 13.96 3.62 8.20
CA VAL A 318 13.97 4.88 8.96
C VAL A 318 12.69 5.65 8.67
N SER A 319 12.09 6.28 9.66
CA SER A 319 10.85 7.06 9.51
C SER A 319 10.84 8.26 10.45
N GLY A 320 10.00 9.23 10.14
CA GLY A 320 9.63 10.28 11.10
C GLY A 320 8.57 9.80 12.11
N PRO A 321 8.14 10.65 13.05
CA PRO A 321 7.21 10.28 14.11
C PRO A 321 5.75 10.20 13.67
N HIS A 322 5.39 10.76 12.52
CA HIS A 322 4.01 10.77 12.02
C HIS A 322 3.72 9.55 11.16
N ILE A 323 3.20 8.47 11.77
CA ILE A 323 3.05 7.14 11.15
C ILE A 323 1.61 6.60 11.17
N PHE A 324 0.62 7.43 11.48
CA PHE A 324 -0.76 7.01 11.78
C PHE A 324 -1.49 6.31 10.63
N ASN A 325 -1.07 6.45 9.36
CA ASN A 325 -1.65 5.72 8.24
C ASN A 325 -1.29 4.23 8.25
N PHE A 326 -0.14 3.87 8.84
CA PHE A 326 0.41 2.52 8.90
C PHE A 326 0.83 2.10 10.32
N GLU A 327 0.27 2.74 11.35
CA GLU A 327 0.63 2.59 12.76
C GLU A 327 0.90 1.13 13.15
N THR A 328 -0.05 0.24 12.94
CA THR A 328 0.09 -1.19 13.28
C THR A 328 1.28 -1.87 12.60
N ILE A 329 1.65 -1.43 11.38
CA ILE A 329 2.81 -1.99 10.66
C ILE A 329 4.10 -1.45 11.25
N TYR A 330 4.15 -0.15 11.51
CA TYR A 330 5.28 0.48 12.16
C TYR A 330 5.52 -0.08 13.57
N ASP A 331 4.47 -0.30 14.37
CA ASP A 331 4.57 -0.94 15.68
C ASP A 331 5.20 -2.34 15.62
N ARG A 332 4.87 -3.12 14.59
CA ARG A 332 5.46 -4.44 14.38
C ARG A 332 6.94 -4.37 13.99
N LEU A 333 7.30 -3.42 13.13
CA LEU A 333 8.69 -3.20 12.73
C LEU A 333 9.54 -2.70 13.91
N ASP A 334 8.99 -1.80 14.74
CA ASP A 334 9.63 -1.31 15.95
C ASP A 334 9.84 -2.43 16.97
N SER A 335 8.78 -3.16 17.28
CA SER A 335 8.85 -4.35 18.17
C SER A 335 9.83 -5.41 17.65
N GLY A 336 9.95 -5.53 16.34
CA GLY A 336 10.91 -6.40 15.68
C GLY A 336 12.32 -5.83 15.58
N GLN A 337 12.57 -4.61 16.06
CA GLN A 337 13.86 -3.92 15.96
C GLN A 337 14.37 -3.73 14.50
N GLY A 338 13.44 -3.52 13.58
CA GLY A 338 13.74 -3.24 12.17
C GLY A 338 13.51 -1.78 11.75
N LEU A 339 13.11 -0.92 12.72
CA LEU A 339 12.71 0.46 12.52
C LEU A 339 13.55 1.43 13.36
N PHE A 340 13.84 2.59 12.79
CA PHE A 340 14.44 3.75 13.49
C PHE A 340 13.51 4.95 13.30
N ILE A 341 13.18 5.65 14.38
CA ILE A 341 12.39 6.89 14.34
C ILE A 341 13.31 8.09 14.53
N THR A 342 13.17 9.07 13.65
CA THR A 342 13.93 10.33 13.65
C THR A 342 12.94 11.50 13.52
N ASP A 343 13.22 12.64 14.13
CA ASP A 343 12.29 13.77 14.22
C ASP A 343 12.83 15.08 13.61
N SER A 344 14.06 15.05 13.10
CA SER A 344 14.75 16.22 12.56
C SER A 344 15.76 15.81 11.49
N ALA A 345 16.26 16.79 10.73
CA ALA A 345 17.35 16.57 9.78
C ALA A 345 18.61 16.04 10.46
N GLU A 346 18.93 16.56 11.65
CA GLU A 346 20.10 16.16 12.43
C GLU A 346 19.99 14.70 12.89
N SER A 347 18.87 14.31 13.53
CA SER A 347 18.66 12.93 13.99
C SER A 347 18.61 11.93 12.81
N LEU A 348 18.08 12.35 11.68
CA LEU A 348 18.08 11.55 10.44
C LEU A 348 19.50 11.35 9.92
N ALA A 349 20.31 12.42 9.86
CA ALA A 349 21.71 12.33 9.45
C ALA A 349 22.52 11.41 10.36
N GLN A 350 22.39 11.58 11.69
CA GLN A 350 23.08 10.74 12.68
C GLN A 350 22.70 9.26 12.53
N CYS A 351 21.41 8.97 12.31
CA CYS A 351 20.92 7.63 12.10
C CYS A 351 21.54 6.98 10.85
N VAL A 352 21.52 7.68 9.70
CA VAL A 352 22.07 7.15 8.45
C VAL A 352 23.60 7.00 8.56
N VAL A 353 24.32 7.96 9.15
CA VAL A 353 25.77 7.87 9.40
C VAL A 353 26.10 6.66 10.28
N HIS A 354 25.31 6.42 11.34
CA HIS A 354 25.49 5.24 12.16
C HIS A 354 25.31 3.94 11.35
N LEU A 355 24.25 3.83 10.56
CA LEU A 355 23.96 2.65 9.74
C LEU A 355 25.02 2.42 8.63
N PHE A 356 25.60 3.47 8.07
CA PHE A 356 26.70 3.34 7.12
C PHE A 356 28.02 2.93 7.79
N SER A 357 28.28 3.41 9.02
CA SER A 357 29.49 3.12 9.78
C SER A 357 29.49 1.71 10.36
N ASP A 358 28.32 1.26 10.86
CA ASP A 358 28.15 -0.07 11.47
C ASP A 358 27.29 -0.98 10.56
N LYS A 359 27.98 -1.60 9.59
CA LYS A 359 27.34 -2.55 8.66
C LYS A 359 26.67 -3.73 9.37
N SER A 360 27.19 -4.15 10.53
CA SER A 360 26.59 -5.25 11.31
C SER A 360 25.25 -4.84 11.88
N SER A 361 25.17 -3.65 12.47
CA SER A 361 23.91 -3.07 12.96
C SER A 361 22.90 -2.89 11.83
N ALA A 362 23.31 -2.34 10.70
CA ALA A 362 22.46 -2.17 9.52
C ALA A 362 21.91 -3.51 9.00
N GLN A 363 22.77 -4.51 8.83
CA GLN A 363 22.34 -5.85 8.39
C GLN A 363 21.38 -6.50 9.38
N LYS A 364 21.63 -6.38 10.69
CA LYS A 364 20.74 -6.90 11.73
C LYS A 364 19.37 -6.24 11.66
N ALA A 365 19.32 -4.90 11.58
CA ALA A 365 18.06 -4.16 11.48
C ALA A 365 17.27 -4.52 10.19
N GLY A 366 17.95 -4.59 9.06
CA GLY A 366 17.35 -5.03 7.80
C GLY A 366 16.81 -6.47 7.88
N HIS A 367 17.58 -7.37 8.46
CA HIS A 367 17.15 -8.77 8.67
C HIS A 367 15.90 -8.86 9.57
N ASN A 368 15.87 -8.05 10.62
CA ASN A 368 14.73 -7.94 11.52
C ASN A 368 13.48 -7.40 10.79
N ALA A 369 13.64 -6.36 9.98
CA ALA A 369 12.53 -5.83 9.17
C ALA A 369 11.97 -6.89 8.20
N LEU A 370 12.83 -7.62 7.51
CA LEU A 370 12.45 -8.73 6.64
C LEU A 370 11.77 -9.87 7.40
N ALA A 371 12.25 -10.20 8.60
CA ALA A 371 11.65 -11.22 9.45
C ALA A 371 10.20 -10.87 9.82
N VAL A 372 9.91 -9.60 10.13
CA VAL A 372 8.53 -9.11 10.36
C VAL A 372 7.66 -9.31 9.12
N VAL A 373 8.16 -8.97 7.93
CA VAL A 373 7.42 -9.19 6.68
C VAL A 373 7.15 -10.68 6.48
N ASN A 374 8.17 -11.53 6.58
CA ASN A 374 8.06 -12.96 6.34
C ASN A 374 7.13 -13.68 7.34
N ALA A 375 7.15 -13.27 8.62
CA ALA A 375 6.26 -13.83 9.64
C ALA A 375 4.77 -13.50 9.40
N ASN A 376 4.48 -12.49 8.60
CA ASN A 376 3.11 -12.03 8.32
C ASN A 376 2.65 -12.27 6.87
N ARG A 377 3.48 -12.90 6.03
CA ARG A 377 3.15 -13.28 4.64
C ARG A 377 2.17 -14.45 4.58
N GLY A 378 1.57 -14.64 3.40
CA GLY A 378 0.66 -15.75 3.08
C GLY A 378 -0.81 -15.41 3.30
N ALA A 379 -1.12 -14.19 3.70
CA ALA A 379 -2.50 -13.73 3.83
C ALA A 379 -3.21 -13.69 2.46
N LEU A 380 -2.51 -13.21 1.43
CA LEU A 380 -3.05 -13.11 0.08
C LEU A 380 -3.48 -14.47 -0.46
N GLU A 381 -2.64 -15.49 -0.34
CA GLU A 381 -2.95 -16.83 -0.85
C GLU A 381 -4.15 -17.44 -0.11
N LYS A 382 -4.19 -17.33 1.24
CA LYS A 382 -5.33 -17.75 2.04
C LYS A 382 -6.63 -17.05 1.60
N VAL A 383 -6.56 -15.76 1.31
CA VAL A 383 -7.71 -14.96 0.87
C VAL A 383 -8.17 -15.38 -0.52
N VAL A 384 -7.26 -15.53 -1.48
CA VAL A 384 -7.58 -15.98 -2.84
C VAL A 384 -8.21 -17.37 -2.83
N ASP A 385 -7.59 -18.33 -2.14
CA ASP A 385 -8.12 -19.68 -1.99
C ASP A 385 -9.48 -19.69 -1.31
N GLY A 386 -9.64 -18.85 -0.27
CA GLY A 386 -10.91 -18.70 0.43
C GLY A 386 -12.04 -18.19 -0.46
N ILE A 387 -11.75 -17.23 -1.35
CA ILE A 387 -12.72 -16.73 -2.34
C ILE A 387 -13.01 -17.80 -3.37
N VAL A 388 -11.99 -18.34 -4.04
CA VAL A 388 -12.13 -19.30 -5.15
C VAL A 388 -12.90 -20.55 -4.74
N LYS A 389 -12.72 -21.05 -3.51
CA LYS A 389 -13.47 -22.20 -2.99
C LYS A 389 -14.96 -21.94 -2.77
N ARG A 390 -15.38 -20.68 -2.70
CA ARG A 390 -16.76 -20.28 -2.37
C ARG A 390 -17.51 -19.60 -3.53
N VAL A 391 -16.84 -19.38 -4.64
CA VAL A 391 -17.36 -18.82 -5.91
C VAL A 391 -17.45 -19.90 -6.98
#